data_2fa2a9c5c412877d4c26d5183b7c63c2
#
_entry.id   2fa2a9c5c412877d4c26d5183b7c63c2
#
_cell.length_a   1.000
_cell.length_b   1.000
_cell.length_c   1.000
_cell.angle_alpha   90.00
_cell.angle_beta   90.00
_cell.angle_gamma   90.00
#
_symmetry.space_group_name_H-M   'P 1'
#
loop_
_entity.id
_entity.type
_entity.pdbx_description
1 polymer ?
#
loop_
_entity_poly.entity_id
_entity_poly.type
_entity_poly.pdbx_seq_one_letter_code
_entity_poly.pdbx_strand_id
1 'polypeptide(L)'
;MKLNRRHFIGASGAAMLLGGCDLPNNTSSVAVSSRKIEKIGIQTYTLREAMGEDFVGTLQMIKDVGYDYVELNGRNFADRPPAELKQILDDIGLPSPITHVDYDTLANRPEALMDVAGTLGCETVVLPWINDDQRDLDDYKAHAAMLNRAGEVLKQANIKVGYHNHQFEFFDLGDGANGMNILLSETDSDLVTFELDLFWAALTGTDIVNLFESHPGRFSMCHIKDLTGDASAYRDSLDFAAIVANHMANVGEGDLPFETYFAANDVSGMRYFIAEHDNPPRPFRQSVQTSYDTIKGMRF
;
A
#
# COMPACT_ATOMS: atom_id res chain seq x y z
N MET A 1 -10.10 70.24 44.64
CA MET A 1 -10.97 71.42 44.34
C MET A 1 -12.12 70.82 43.48
N LYS A 2 -13.26 70.48 44.11
CA LYS A 2 -14.51 71.22 44.12
C LYS A 2 -14.99 71.53 42.66
N LEU A 3 -16.06 71.12 42.19
CA LEU A 3 -17.49 71.00 42.47
C LEU A 3 -18.16 70.95 41.06
N ASN A 4 -19.22 70.47 40.73
CA ASN A 4 -20.55 70.11 41.18
C ASN A 4 -21.58 70.18 40.03
N ARG A 5 -22.48 69.23 40.02
CA ARG A 5 -23.94 69.39 39.87
C ARG A 5 -24.54 69.77 38.47
N ARG A 6 -25.41 68.99 37.99
CA ARG A 6 -26.85 68.75 38.19
C ARG A 6 -27.70 68.98 36.93
N HIS A 7 -28.53 67.99 36.69
CA HIS A 7 -29.94 68.00 36.23
C HIS A 7 -30.25 68.40 34.77
N PHE A 8 -31.08 67.68 34.03
CA PHE A 8 -32.48 67.48 34.17
C PHE A 8 -33.02 66.46 33.14
N ILE A 9 -34.01 65.74 33.54
CA ILE A 9 -35.02 64.89 33.04
C ILE A 9 -35.57 65.26 31.62
N GLY A 10 -35.80 64.20 30.82
CA GLY A 10 -36.66 64.18 29.64
C GLY A 10 -36.98 62.73 29.22
N ALA A 11 -38.14 62.22 29.63
CA ALA A 11 -38.69 60.97 29.24
C ALA A 11 -39.28 61.02 27.83
N SER A 12 -38.92 60.12 26.95
CA SER A 12 -39.76 59.78 25.79
C SER A 12 -39.53 58.37 25.43
N GLY A 13 -40.51 57.50 25.59
CA GLY A 13 -40.48 56.11 25.25
C GLY A 13 -40.38 55.84 23.74
N ALA A 14 -39.55 54.99 23.36
CA ALA A 14 -39.63 54.33 22.07
C ALA A 14 -39.41 52.81 22.29
N ALA A 15 -40.43 52.07 22.02
CA ALA A 15 -40.42 50.61 22.02
C ALA A 15 -39.49 50.15 20.91
N MET A 16 -38.34 49.56 21.28
CA MET A 16 -37.52 48.80 20.31
C MET A 16 -37.98 47.35 20.32
N LEU A 17 -38.48 46.94 19.19
CA LEU A 17 -38.69 45.55 18.81
C LEU A 17 -37.32 44.88 18.83
N LEU A 18 -37.13 43.92 19.73
CA LEU A 18 -36.00 42.98 19.70
C LEU A 18 -36.19 42.03 18.51
N GLY A 19 -35.61 42.38 17.37
CA GLY A 19 -35.38 41.45 16.29
C GLY A 19 -34.31 40.46 16.72
N GLY A 20 -34.71 39.22 16.99
CA GLY A 20 -33.78 38.13 17.20
C GLY A 20 -32.99 37.92 15.91
N CYS A 21 -31.69 38.20 15.94
CA CYS A 21 -30.77 37.70 14.92
C CYS A 21 -30.55 36.22 15.19
N ASP A 22 -31.29 35.37 14.49
CA ASP A 22 -30.95 33.98 14.32
C ASP A 22 -29.62 33.94 13.55
N LEU A 23 -28.53 33.71 14.28
CA LEU A 23 -27.27 33.32 13.66
C LEU A 23 -27.51 31.94 13.00
N PRO A 24 -27.21 31.78 11.71
CA PRO A 24 -27.28 30.48 11.12
C PRO A 24 -26.26 29.56 11.85
N ASN A 25 -26.81 28.54 12.49
CA ASN A 25 -26.01 27.43 13.02
C ASN A 25 -25.38 26.72 11.81
N ASN A 26 -24.21 27.19 11.37
CA ASN A 26 -23.43 26.56 10.33
C ASN A 26 -22.69 25.38 10.97
N THR A 27 -23.43 24.35 11.35
CA THR A 27 -22.84 23.02 11.55
C THR A 27 -22.49 22.52 10.16
N SER A 28 -21.27 22.87 9.70
CA SER A 28 -20.64 22.19 8.59
C SER A 28 -20.55 20.71 9.02
N SER A 29 -21.53 19.92 8.59
CA SER A 29 -21.37 18.48 8.59
C SER A 29 -20.14 18.23 7.70
N VAL A 30 -19.03 17.85 8.31
CA VAL A 30 -17.91 17.26 7.57
C VAL A 30 -18.55 16.08 6.85
N ALA A 31 -18.72 16.20 5.54
CA ALA A 31 -19.18 15.09 4.73
C ALA A 31 -18.12 13.99 4.90
N VAL A 32 -18.49 12.95 5.62
CA VAL A 32 -17.65 11.74 5.69
C VAL A 32 -17.51 11.29 4.24
N SER A 33 -16.27 11.20 3.75
CA SER A 33 -16.01 10.73 2.41
C SER A 33 -16.68 9.37 2.22
N SER A 34 -17.35 9.17 1.09
CA SER A 34 -18.05 7.93 0.77
C SER A 34 -17.15 6.95 0.01
N ARG A 35 -15.89 7.33 -0.30
CA ARG A 35 -14.96 6.46 -1.02
C ARG A 35 -14.58 5.27 -0.18
N LYS A 36 -14.43 4.14 -0.83
CA LYS A 36 -14.04 2.86 -0.21
C LYS A 36 -13.20 2.04 -1.18
N ILE A 37 -12.51 1.04 -0.68
CA ILE A 37 -11.85 0.05 -1.49
C ILE A 37 -12.90 -0.94 -2.00
N GLU A 38 -13.07 -1.00 -3.33
CA GLU A 38 -14.07 -1.87 -3.96
C GLU A 38 -13.59 -3.31 -4.07
N LYS A 39 -12.32 -3.51 -4.44
CA LYS A 39 -11.69 -4.82 -4.61
C LYS A 39 -10.44 -4.93 -3.75
N ILE A 40 -10.33 -6.02 -3.02
CA ILE A 40 -9.25 -6.29 -2.08
C ILE A 40 -8.53 -7.56 -2.48
N GLY A 41 -7.22 -7.48 -2.62
CA GLY A 41 -6.34 -8.63 -2.84
C GLY A 41 -5.64 -9.09 -1.57
N ILE A 42 -4.99 -10.24 -1.68
CA ILE A 42 -4.07 -10.73 -0.65
C ILE A 42 -2.81 -11.28 -1.31
N GLN A 43 -1.64 -10.93 -0.73
CA GLN A 43 -0.37 -11.54 -1.12
C GLN A 43 -0.28 -12.95 -0.55
N THR A 44 -0.04 -13.94 -1.41
CA THR A 44 0.00 -15.36 -1.05
C THR A 44 1.14 -15.75 -0.13
N TYR A 45 2.18 -14.92 -0.02
CA TYR A 45 3.25 -15.11 0.96
C TYR A 45 2.73 -15.14 2.40
N THR A 46 1.68 -14.38 2.70
CA THR A 46 0.99 -14.39 3.99
C THR A 46 0.63 -15.81 4.44
N LEU A 47 0.16 -16.62 3.51
CA LEU A 47 -0.33 -17.98 3.78
C LEU A 47 0.62 -19.07 3.26
N ARG A 48 1.92 -18.76 3.10
CA ARG A 48 2.91 -19.68 2.53
C ARG A 48 2.99 -21.04 3.23
N GLU A 49 2.78 -21.08 4.54
CA GLU A 49 2.74 -22.33 5.30
C GLU A 49 1.51 -23.15 4.95
N ALA A 50 0.32 -22.55 5.01
CA ALA A 50 -0.94 -23.21 4.64
C ALA A 50 -0.94 -23.65 3.16
N MET A 51 -0.39 -22.84 2.27
CA MET A 51 -0.24 -23.21 0.85
C MET A 51 0.72 -24.38 0.63
N GLY A 52 1.74 -24.54 1.49
CA GLY A 52 2.62 -25.70 1.47
C GLY A 52 1.92 -26.99 1.92
N GLU A 53 0.91 -26.90 2.78
CA GLU A 53 0.12 -28.02 3.26
C GLU A 53 -1.04 -28.36 2.29
N ASP A 54 -1.82 -27.38 1.90
CA ASP A 54 -2.96 -27.49 0.97
C ASP A 54 -3.11 -26.24 0.12
N PHE A 55 -2.53 -26.24 -1.06
CA PHE A 55 -2.52 -25.09 -1.96
C PHE A 55 -3.93 -24.71 -2.43
N VAL A 56 -4.71 -25.66 -2.91
CA VAL A 56 -6.04 -25.41 -3.46
C VAL A 56 -7.04 -25.04 -2.36
N GLY A 57 -7.01 -25.76 -1.25
CA GLY A 57 -7.87 -25.46 -0.08
C GLY A 57 -7.56 -24.10 0.53
N THR A 58 -6.29 -23.65 0.49
CA THR A 58 -5.90 -22.31 0.95
C THR A 58 -6.42 -21.23 0.03
N LEU A 59 -6.33 -21.39 -1.29
CA LEU A 59 -6.93 -20.45 -2.26
C LEU A 59 -8.47 -20.39 -2.10
N GLN A 60 -9.12 -21.54 -1.89
CA GLN A 60 -10.55 -21.58 -1.64
C GLN A 60 -10.91 -20.83 -0.34
N MET A 61 -10.11 -21.00 0.72
CA MET A 61 -10.29 -20.26 1.98
C MET A 61 -10.15 -18.74 1.77
N ILE A 62 -9.19 -18.28 0.99
CA ILE A 62 -9.03 -16.86 0.62
C ILE A 62 -10.31 -16.35 -0.08
N LYS A 63 -10.82 -17.11 -1.03
CA LYS A 63 -12.06 -16.79 -1.74
C LYS A 63 -13.26 -16.74 -0.80
N ASP A 64 -13.38 -17.70 0.12
CA ASP A 64 -14.47 -17.78 1.08
C ASP A 64 -14.46 -16.66 2.12
N VAL A 65 -13.28 -16.09 2.43
CA VAL A 65 -13.13 -14.88 3.25
C VAL A 65 -13.70 -13.67 2.52
N GLY A 66 -13.58 -13.62 1.20
CA GLY A 66 -14.17 -12.56 0.38
C GLY A 66 -13.17 -11.79 -0.47
N TYR A 67 -11.90 -12.16 -0.48
CA TYR A 67 -10.90 -11.53 -1.33
C TYR A 67 -11.26 -11.64 -2.81
N ASP A 68 -11.02 -10.56 -3.55
CA ASP A 68 -11.40 -10.47 -4.96
C ASP A 68 -10.32 -11.01 -5.89
N TYR A 69 -9.05 -10.97 -5.48
CA TYR A 69 -7.89 -11.44 -6.23
C TYR A 69 -6.74 -11.82 -5.30
N VAL A 70 -5.79 -12.54 -5.84
CA VAL A 70 -4.51 -12.81 -5.17
C VAL A 70 -3.37 -12.14 -5.90
N GLU A 71 -2.34 -11.79 -5.17
CA GLU A 71 -1.03 -11.58 -5.70
C GLU A 71 -0.20 -12.84 -5.44
N LEU A 72 0.28 -13.46 -6.51
CA LEU A 72 1.06 -14.67 -6.40
C LEU A 72 2.52 -14.34 -6.05
N ASN A 73 3.11 -15.17 -5.21
CA ASN A 73 4.55 -15.14 -4.96
C ASN A 73 5.25 -16.11 -5.92
N GLY A 74 6.43 -15.75 -6.42
CA GLY A 74 7.20 -16.57 -7.36
C GLY A 74 7.44 -18.02 -6.93
N ARG A 75 7.42 -18.30 -5.63
CA ARG A 75 7.47 -19.67 -5.08
C ARG A 75 6.26 -20.52 -5.45
N ASN A 76 5.13 -19.91 -5.76
CA ASN A 76 3.91 -20.60 -6.17
C ASN A 76 4.01 -21.18 -7.58
N PHE A 77 4.96 -20.69 -8.40
CA PHE A 77 5.19 -21.17 -9.77
C PHE A 77 6.16 -22.35 -9.82
N ALA A 78 7.10 -22.46 -8.88
CA ALA A 78 8.26 -23.33 -8.96
C ALA A 78 7.90 -24.81 -9.25
N ASP A 79 6.72 -25.24 -8.80
CA ASP A 79 6.30 -26.65 -8.87
C ASP A 79 5.07 -26.87 -9.76
N ARG A 80 4.52 -25.81 -10.41
CA ARG A 80 3.31 -25.92 -11.22
C ARG A 80 3.45 -25.22 -12.56
N PRO A 81 3.07 -25.89 -13.65
CA PRO A 81 2.95 -25.22 -14.94
C PRO A 81 1.97 -24.03 -14.86
N PRO A 82 2.26 -22.87 -15.46
CA PRO A 82 1.38 -21.71 -15.44
C PRO A 82 -0.06 -21.99 -15.87
N ALA A 83 -0.26 -22.86 -16.84
CA ALA A 83 -1.60 -23.26 -17.33
C ALA A 83 -2.40 -24.03 -16.26
N GLU A 84 -1.77 -24.90 -15.48
CA GLU A 84 -2.41 -25.60 -14.36
C GLU A 84 -2.79 -24.63 -13.25
N LEU A 85 -1.89 -23.72 -12.90
CA LEU A 85 -2.14 -22.68 -11.92
C LEU A 85 -3.29 -21.77 -12.35
N LYS A 86 -3.30 -21.37 -13.62
CA LYS A 86 -4.40 -20.58 -14.19
C LYS A 86 -5.74 -21.30 -14.08
N GLN A 87 -5.77 -22.59 -14.39
CA GLN A 87 -6.99 -23.40 -14.29
C GLN A 87 -7.51 -23.45 -12.84
N ILE A 88 -6.63 -23.65 -11.87
CA ILE A 88 -7.00 -23.64 -10.44
C ILE A 88 -7.61 -22.28 -10.03
N LEU A 89 -6.98 -21.19 -10.44
CA LEU A 89 -7.46 -19.83 -10.12
C LEU A 89 -8.82 -19.55 -10.78
N ASP A 90 -9.01 -20.00 -12.02
CA ASP A 90 -10.28 -19.83 -12.75
C ASP A 90 -11.41 -20.65 -12.12
N ASP A 91 -11.15 -21.91 -11.76
CA ASP A 91 -12.13 -22.80 -11.14
C ASP A 91 -12.63 -22.24 -9.78
N ILE A 92 -11.76 -21.57 -9.04
CA ILE A 92 -12.08 -20.89 -7.77
C ILE A 92 -12.71 -19.51 -8.00
N GLY A 93 -12.47 -18.90 -9.15
CA GLY A 93 -12.86 -17.51 -9.43
C GLY A 93 -12.03 -16.49 -8.65
N LEU A 94 -10.71 -16.70 -8.57
CA LEU A 94 -9.75 -15.89 -7.83
C LEU A 94 -8.58 -15.49 -8.76
N PRO A 95 -8.72 -14.43 -9.57
CA PRO A 95 -7.69 -14.01 -10.52
C PRO A 95 -6.42 -13.53 -9.83
N SER A 96 -5.30 -13.53 -10.56
CA SER A 96 -4.03 -12.95 -10.12
C SER A 96 -3.55 -11.90 -11.13
N PRO A 97 -3.98 -10.64 -10.99
CA PRO A 97 -3.55 -9.56 -11.89
C PRO A 97 -2.10 -9.14 -11.68
N ILE A 98 -1.50 -9.52 -10.57
CA ILE A 98 -0.15 -9.12 -10.15
C ILE A 98 0.57 -10.36 -9.62
N THR A 99 1.88 -10.42 -9.84
CA THR A 99 2.71 -11.48 -9.27
C THR A 99 4.12 -11.00 -8.94
N HIS A 100 4.64 -11.44 -7.80
CA HIS A 100 6.05 -11.28 -7.46
C HIS A 100 6.92 -12.24 -8.28
N VAL A 101 8.05 -11.74 -8.75
CA VAL A 101 9.02 -12.51 -9.55
C VAL A 101 10.42 -12.38 -8.95
N ASP A 102 11.30 -13.33 -9.29
CA ASP A 102 12.68 -13.29 -8.82
C ASP A 102 13.54 -12.31 -9.64
N TYR A 103 14.57 -11.77 -8.97
CA TYR A 103 15.48 -10.80 -9.55
C TYR A 103 16.20 -11.33 -10.79
N ASP A 104 16.72 -12.58 -10.74
CA ASP A 104 17.53 -13.15 -11.83
C ASP A 104 16.72 -13.28 -13.12
N THR A 105 15.51 -13.79 -13.01
CA THR A 105 14.60 -13.91 -14.17
C THR A 105 14.25 -12.53 -14.74
N LEU A 106 13.89 -11.56 -13.91
CA LEU A 106 13.54 -10.22 -14.37
C LEU A 106 14.74 -9.51 -15.02
N ALA A 107 15.93 -9.64 -14.44
CA ALA A 107 17.13 -8.96 -14.93
C ALA A 107 17.71 -9.55 -16.21
N ASN A 108 17.69 -10.90 -16.33
CA ASN A 108 18.44 -11.60 -17.35
C ASN A 108 17.58 -12.31 -18.40
N ARG A 109 16.30 -12.58 -18.11
CA ARG A 109 15.38 -13.32 -18.98
C ARG A 109 13.94 -12.81 -18.89
N PRO A 110 13.71 -11.48 -19.01
CA PRO A 110 12.37 -10.91 -18.87
C PRO A 110 11.35 -11.50 -19.87
N GLU A 111 11.81 -12.00 -21.02
CA GLU A 111 10.95 -12.66 -22.02
C GLU A 111 10.25 -13.88 -21.45
N ALA A 112 10.91 -14.62 -20.54
CA ALA A 112 10.31 -15.80 -19.91
C ALA A 112 9.08 -15.43 -19.04
N LEU A 113 9.03 -14.20 -18.54
CA LEU A 113 7.89 -13.70 -17.77
C LEU A 113 6.69 -13.35 -18.65
N MET A 114 6.89 -13.06 -19.94
CA MET A 114 5.77 -12.76 -20.86
C MET A 114 4.81 -13.95 -20.98
N ASP A 115 5.35 -15.14 -21.14
CA ASP A 115 4.55 -16.36 -21.27
C ASP A 115 3.84 -16.72 -19.94
N VAL A 116 4.56 -16.60 -18.83
CA VAL A 116 4.02 -16.91 -17.49
C VAL A 116 2.92 -15.92 -17.13
N ALA A 117 3.24 -14.62 -17.14
CA ALA A 117 2.31 -13.57 -16.77
C ALA A 117 1.11 -13.50 -17.76
N GLY A 118 1.38 -13.66 -19.07
CA GLY A 118 0.33 -13.70 -20.08
C GLY A 118 -0.63 -14.89 -19.89
N THR A 119 -0.11 -16.08 -19.56
CA THR A 119 -0.93 -17.26 -19.26
C THR A 119 -1.80 -17.04 -18.02
N LEU A 120 -1.26 -16.44 -16.97
CA LEU A 120 -1.98 -16.17 -15.72
C LEU A 120 -2.95 -15.00 -15.84
N GLY A 121 -2.78 -14.14 -16.84
CA GLY A 121 -3.54 -12.90 -16.99
C GLY A 121 -3.04 -11.78 -16.08
N CYS A 122 -1.74 -11.79 -15.73
CA CYS A 122 -1.12 -10.73 -14.94
C CYS A 122 -0.91 -9.47 -15.79
N GLU A 123 -1.23 -8.32 -15.21
CA GLU A 123 -0.98 -6.99 -15.80
C GLU A 123 0.37 -6.43 -15.35
N THR A 124 0.88 -6.91 -14.22
CA THR A 124 2.12 -6.42 -13.62
C THR A 124 2.91 -7.59 -13.01
N VAL A 125 4.22 -7.58 -13.26
CA VAL A 125 5.19 -8.42 -12.55
C VAL A 125 6.02 -7.54 -11.63
N VAL A 126 6.17 -7.91 -10.37
CA VAL A 126 6.76 -7.07 -9.32
C VAL A 126 8.06 -7.68 -8.82
N LEU A 127 9.13 -6.88 -8.77
CA LEU A 127 10.36 -7.24 -8.09
C LEU A 127 10.23 -6.92 -6.59
N PRO A 128 10.18 -7.94 -5.70
CA PRO A 128 9.92 -7.71 -4.29
C PRO A 128 11.18 -7.56 -3.44
N TRP A 129 12.37 -7.84 -3.98
CA TRP A 129 13.56 -7.95 -3.15
C TRP A 129 14.86 -7.67 -3.92
N ILE A 130 15.75 -6.93 -3.26
CA ILE A 130 17.15 -6.70 -3.65
C ILE A 130 18.05 -7.24 -2.54
N ASN A 131 19.12 -7.97 -2.91
CA ASN A 131 20.06 -8.55 -1.96
C ASN A 131 20.86 -7.47 -1.21
N ASP A 132 21.33 -7.81 -0.01
CA ASP A 132 22.02 -6.89 0.91
C ASP A 132 23.29 -6.29 0.31
N ASP A 133 23.99 -7.02 -0.55
CA ASP A 133 25.21 -6.63 -1.24
C ASP A 133 24.96 -5.79 -2.51
N GLN A 134 23.72 -5.37 -2.75
CA GLN A 134 23.26 -4.63 -3.94
C GLN A 134 22.41 -3.40 -3.56
N ARG A 135 22.77 -2.68 -2.48
CA ARG A 135 21.95 -1.61 -1.92
C ARG A 135 22.70 -0.29 -1.76
N ASP A 136 23.80 -0.08 -2.49
CA ASP A 136 24.45 1.24 -2.54
C ASP A 136 23.85 2.16 -3.61
N LEU A 137 24.32 3.40 -3.68
CA LEU A 137 23.81 4.40 -4.63
C LEU A 137 23.94 3.98 -6.10
N ASP A 138 25.04 3.36 -6.47
CA ASP A 138 25.29 2.94 -7.85
C ASP A 138 24.51 1.66 -8.17
N ASP A 139 24.30 0.80 -7.18
CA ASP A 139 23.43 -0.36 -7.29
C ASP A 139 21.98 0.08 -7.59
N TYR A 140 21.42 1.03 -6.84
CA TYR A 140 20.06 1.50 -7.10
C TYR A 140 19.88 2.11 -8.49
N LYS A 141 20.89 2.84 -9.01
CA LYS A 141 20.89 3.30 -10.40
C LYS A 141 20.92 2.13 -11.41
N ALA A 142 21.74 1.11 -11.10
CA ALA A 142 21.78 -0.10 -11.93
C ALA A 142 20.45 -0.85 -11.92
N HIS A 143 19.77 -0.92 -10.75
CA HIS A 143 18.42 -1.50 -10.64
C HIS A 143 17.40 -0.69 -11.43
N ALA A 144 17.39 0.63 -11.34
CA ALA A 144 16.50 1.48 -12.14
C ALA A 144 16.69 1.23 -13.65
N ALA A 145 17.94 1.18 -14.11
CA ALA A 145 18.25 0.87 -15.51
C ALA A 145 17.82 -0.56 -15.89
N MET A 146 17.95 -1.54 -14.99
CA MET A 146 17.49 -2.92 -15.19
C MET A 146 15.96 -2.98 -15.30
N LEU A 147 15.23 -2.32 -14.40
CA LEU A 147 13.76 -2.27 -14.40
C LEU A 147 13.24 -1.62 -15.71
N ASN A 148 13.86 -0.54 -16.17
CA ASN A 148 13.52 0.08 -17.46
C ASN A 148 13.73 -0.90 -18.63
N ARG A 149 14.88 -1.60 -18.68
CA ARG A 149 15.13 -2.59 -19.74
C ARG A 149 14.12 -3.75 -19.72
N ALA A 150 13.81 -4.28 -18.54
CA ALA A 150 12.79 -5.32 -18.41
C ALA A 150 11.41 -4.81 -18.82
N GLY A 151 11.09 -3.57 -18.45
CA GLY A 151 9.83 -2.89 -18.83
C GLY A 151 9.67 -2.75 -20.34
N GLU A 152 10.72 -2.37 -21.08
CA GLU A 152 10.69 -2.32 -22.56
C GLU A 152 10.40 -3.69 -23.19
N VAL A 153 10.89 -4.77 -22.61
CA VAL A 153 10.59 -6.13 -23.09
C VAL A 153 9.14 -6.49 -22.79
N LEU A 154 8.71 -6.34 -21.53
CA LEU A 154 7.40 -6.78 -21.05
C LEU A 154 6.24 -5.94 -21.60
N LYS A 155 6.49 -4.68 -21.95
CA LYS A 155 5.53 -3.80 -22.63
C LYS A 155 5.00 -4.39 -23.95
N GLN A 156 5.79 -5.23 -24.64
CA GLN A 156 5.37 -5.90 -25.87
C GLN A 156 4.20 -6.87 -25.64
N ALA A 157 4.04 -7.34 -24.40
CA ALA A 157 2.92 -8.16 -23.97
C ALA A 157 1.87 -7.37 -23.13
N ASN A 158 1.96 -6.03 -23.09
CA ASN A 158 1.16 -5.15 -22.22
C ASN A 158 1.29 -5.47 -20.73
N ILE A 159 2.47 -5.91 -20.29
CA ILE A 159 2.79 -6.18 -18.90
C ILE A 159 3.70 -5.05 -18.39
N LYS A 160 3.39 -4.48 -17.23
CA LYS A 160 4.25 -3.52 -16.54
C LYS A 160 5.22 -4.22 -15.59
N VAL A 161 6.34 -3.55 -15.32
CA VAL A 161 7.22 -3.91 -14.21
C VAL A 161 6.79 -3.12 -12.97
N GLY A 162 6.69 -3.80 -11.84
CA GLY A 162 6.51 -3.20 -10.53
C GLY A 162 7.77 -3.33 -9.67
N TYR A 163 7.91 -2.43 -8.71
CA TYR A 163 8.90 -2.55 -7.64
C TYR A 163 8.21 -2.47 -6.29
N HIS A 164 8.48 -3.42 -5.39
CA HIS A 164 7.99 -3.45 -4.03
C HIS A 164 9.13 -3.13 -3.05
N ASN A 165 8.87 -2.19 -2.16
CA ASN A 165 9.85 -1.75 -1.17
C ASN A 165 9.78 -2.53 0.14
N HIS A 166 10.91 -2.53 0.83
CA HIS A 166 11.02 -2.74 2.27
C HIS A 166 11.47 -1.43 2.95
N GLN A 167 12.01 -1.49 4.17
CA GLN A 167 12.52 -0.30 4.85
C GLN A 167 13.86 0.18 4.31
N PHE A 168 14.69 -0.71 3.80
CA PHE A 168 16.06 -0.39 3.42
C PHE A 168 16.18 0.54 2.20
N GLU A 169 15.15 0.66 1.35
CA GLU A 169 15.11 1.66 0.28
C GLU A 169 15.02 3.09 0.79
N PHE A 170 14.58 3.28 2.04
CA PHE A 170 14.43 4.60 2.64
C PHE A 170 15.64 4.99 3.51
N PHE A 171 16.63 4.12 3.69
CA PHE A 171 17.82 4.44 4.47
C PHE A 171 18.67 5.52 3.77
N ASP A 172 19.24 6.44 4.58
CA ASP A 172 20.14 7.47 4.07
C ASP A 172 21.46 6.83 3.59
N LEU A 173 21.72 6.92 2.30
CA LEU A 173 22.93 6.45 1.64
C LEU A 173 24.00 7.55 1.53
N GLY A 174 23.77 8.71 2.15
CA GLY A 174 24.62 9.88 2.15
C GLY A 174 23.96 11.08 1.44
N ASP A 175 24.21 12.27 1.99
CA ASP A 175 23.70 13.55 1.48
C ASP A 175 22.15 13.59 1.28
N GLY A 176 21.41 12.79 2.06
CA GLY A 176 19.95 12.68 1.97
C GLY A 176 19.44 11.87 0.77
N ALA A 177 20.32 11.20 0.04
CA ALA A 177 19.93 10.26 -1.00
C ALA A 177 19.48 8.92 -0.41
N ASN A 178 18.49 8.28 -1.00
CA ASN A 178 18.04 6.94 -0.64
C ASN A 178 17.62 6.15 -1.89
N GLY A 179 17.52 4.84 -1.75
CA GLY A 179 17.20 3.93 -2.85
C GLY A 179 15.84 4.22 -3.47
N MET A 180 14.81 4.50 -2.66
CA MET A 180 13.47 4.78 -3.17
C MET A 180 13.44 6.01 -4.06
N ASN A 181 14.10 7.11 -3.67
CA ASN A 181 14.16 8.32 -4.48
C ASN A 181 14.89 8.11 -5.80
N ILE A 182 15.97 7.30 -5.81
CA ILE A 182 16.69 6.95 -7.03
C ILE A 182 15.78 6.14 -7.95
N LEU A 183 15.14 5.10 -7.44
CA LEU A 183 14.24 4.26 -8.24
C LEU A 183 13.08 5.08 -8.82
N LEU A 184 12.45 5.96 -8.02
CA LEU A 184 11.37 6.83 -8.48
C LEU A 184 11.80 7.82 -9.56
N SER A 185 13.00 8.40 -9.44
CA SER A 185 13.50 9.44 -10.36
C SER A 185 14.12 8.88 -11.64
N GLU A 186 14.73 7.68 -11.61
CA GLU A 186 15.47 7.13 -12.73
C GLU A 186 14.70 6.03 -13.51
N THR A 187 13.50 5.67 -13.06
CA THR A 187 12.64 4.74 -13.82
C THR A 187 11.58 5.46 -14.63
N ASP A 188 11.35 4.98 -15.85
CA ASP A 188 10.33 5.47 -16.76
C ASP A 188 8.93 5.10 -16.25
N SER A 189 8.06 6.07 -16.03
CA SER A 189 6.69 5.89 -15.53
C SER A 189 5.76 5.13 -16.49
N ASP A 190 6.09 5.08 -17.78
CA ASP A 190 5.34 4.29 -18.76
C ASP A 190 5.67 2.80 -18.68
N LEU A 191 6.84 2.46 -18.11
CA LEU A 191 7.37 1.09 -18.02
C LEU A 191 7.27 0.54 -16.61
N VAL A 192 7.57 1.37 -15.60
CA VAL A 192 7.75 0.96 -14.20
C VAL A 192 6.75 1.66 -13.29
N THR A 193 6.11 0.90 -12.44
CA THR A 193 5.22 1.36 -11.37
C THR A 193 5.73 0.87 -10.02
N PHE A 194 5.14 1.37 -8.94
CA PHE A 194 5.52 0.96 -7.59
C PHE A 194 4.35 0.32 -6.86
N GLU A 195 4.68 -0.71 -6.11
CA GLU A 195 3.86 -1.32 -5.08
C GLU A 195 4.38 -0.84 -3.73
N LEU A 196 3.76 0.21 -3.18
CA LEU A 196 4.21 0.74 -1.91
C LEU A 196 3.78 -0.16 -0.76
N ASP A 197 4.74 -0.74 -0.06
CA ASP A 197 4.47 -1.35 1.23
C ASP A 197 4.37 -0.27 2.30
N LEU A 198 3.15 -0.09 2.81
CA LEU A 198 2.82 0.97 3.75
C LEU A 198 3.46 0.76 5.13
N PHE A 199 3.62 -0.50 5.55
CA PHE A 199 4.26 -0.84 6.82
C PHE A 199 5.75 -0.51 6.82
N TRP A 200 6.48 -0.99 5.81
CA TRP A 200 7.91 -0.78 5.73
C TRP A 200 8.27 0.69 5.51
N ALA A 201 7.47 1.41 4.72
CA ALA A 201 7.64 2.86 4.55
C ALA A 201 7.34 3.63 5.85
N ALA A 202 6.24 3.31 6.54
CA ALA A 202 5.87 3.96 7.80
C ALA A 202 6.87 3.68 8.92
N LEU A 203 7.43 2.47 8.99
CA LEU A 203 8.46 2.07 9.96
C LEU A 203 9.65 3.03 9.96
N THR A 204 10.08 3.50 8.79
CA THR A 204 11.20 4.45 8.66
C THR A 204 10.83 5.88 9.06
N GLY A 205 9.55 6.16 9.27
CA GLY A 205 9.02 7.49 9.53
C GLY A 205 8.78 8.32 8.27
N THR A 206 8.73 7.67 7.10
CA THR A 206 8.42 8.32 5.83
C THR A 206 7.02 8.92 5.85
N ASP A 207 6.89 10.17 5.42
CA ASP A 207 5.59 10.80 5.17
C ASP A 207 5.01 10.26 3.86
N ILE A 208 4.10 9.28 3.98
CA ILE A 208 3.52 8.56 2.85
C ILE A 208 2.65 9.48 1.98
N VAL A 209 1.92 10.42 2.57
CA VAL A 209 1.09 11.37 1.81
C VAL A 209 1.99 12.29 0.98
N ASN A 210 3.04 12.84 1.61
CA ASN A 210 4.01 13.66 0.88
C ASN A 210 4.75 12.86 -0.21
N LEU A 211 5.02 11.57 0.02
CA LEU A 211 5.62 10.70 -1.01
C LEU A 211 4.70 10.58 -2.24
N PHE A 212 3.39 10.39 -2.04
CA PHE A 212 2.41 10.36 -3.13
C PHE A 212 2.32 11.70 -3.87
N GLU A 213 2.26 12.82 -3.13
CA GLU A 213 2.18 14.16 -3.70
C GLU A 213 3.42 14.55 -4.50
N SER A 214 4.60 14.09 -4.07
CA SER A 214 5.88 14.33 -4.75
C SER A 214 6.06 13.47 -6.00
N HIS A 215 5.36 12.33 -6.09
CA HIS A 215 5.48 11.37 -7.18
C HIS A 215 4.11 10.92 -7.72
N PRO A 216 3.30 11.85 -8.27
CA PRO A 216 1.93 11.55 -8.69
C PRO A 216 1.88 10.45 -9.76
N GLY A 217 0.95 9.51 -9.57
CA GLY A 217 0.70 8.43 -10.53
C GLY A 217 1.72 7.29 -10.51
N ARG A 218 2.73 7.33 -9.62
CA ARG A 218 3.78 6.30 -9.61
C ARG A 218 3.42 5.05 -8.83
N PHE A 219 2.45 5.11 -7.90
CA PHE A 219 2.09 4.02 -7.00
C PHE A 219 0.75 3.40 -7.38
N SER A 220 0.78 2.43 -8.30
CA SER A 220 -0.46 1.77 -8.78
C SER A 220 -0.96 0.67 -7.85
N MET A 221 -0.15 0.25 -6.88
CA MET A 221 -0.42 -0.86 -5.96
C MET A 221 0.09 -0.50 -4.57
N CYS A 222 -0.48 -1.13 -3.53
CA CYS A 222 0.08 -1.09 -2.19
C CYS A 222 -0.08 -2.42 -1.46
N HIS A 223 0.90 -2.73 -0.60
CA HIS A 223 0.72 -3.70 0.47
C HIS A 223 0.20 -3.01 1.72
N ILE A 224 -0.88 -3.56 2.25
CA ILE A 224 -1.53 -3.10 3.48
C ILE A 224 -1.14 -4.07 4.58
N LYS A 225 -0.11 -3.69 5.33
CA LYS A 225 0.36 -4.34 6.55
C LYS A 225 0.25 -3.33 7.69
N ASP A 226 -0.20 -3.73 8.86
CA ASP A 226 -0.37 -2.80 9.97
C ASP A 226 0.80 -2.83 10.94
N LEU A 227 1.11 -1.65 11.49
CA LEU A 227 2.23 -1.45 12.43
C LEU A 227 1.67 -1.06 13.79
N THR A 228 2.12 -1.76 14.83
CA THR A 228 1.67 -1.51 16.20
C THR A 228 2.80 -1.06 17.11
N GLY A 229 2.48 -0.14 18.02
CA GLY A 229 3.38 0.35 19.06
C GLY A 229 4.52 1.23 18.56
N ASP A 230 5.41 1.60 19.45
CA ASP A 230 6.57 2.45 19.12
C ASP A 230 7.71 1.62 18.50
N ALA A 231 7.80 1.66 17.17
CA ALA A 231 8.84 1.00 16.40
C ALA A 231 10.02 1.93 16.05
N SER A 232 10.12 3.12 16.66
CA SER A 232 11.12 4.13 16.31
C SER A 232 12.57 3.65 16.42
N ALA A 233 12.84 2.68 17.30
CA ALA A 233 14.16 2.07 17.46
C ALA A 233 14.60 1.18 16.28
N TYR A 234 13.65 0.86 15.35
CA TYR A 234 13.88 -0.03 14.23
C TYR A 234 13.94 0.68 12.87
N ARG A 235 13.90 2.02 12.85
CA ARG A 235 13.86 2.81 11.60
C ARG A 235 14.97 2.49 10.62
N ASP A 236 16.18 2.23 11.14
CA ASP A 236 17.37 1.89 10.35
C ASP A 236 17.82 0.43 10.58
N SER A 237 16.91 -0.43 11.07
CA SER A 237 17.22 -1.80 11.42
C SER A 237 16.95 -2.75 10.25
N LEU A 238 17.84 -3.73 10.08
CA LEU A 238 17.66 -4.89 9.19
C LEU A 238 17.24 -6.16 9.95
N ASP A 239 16.87 -6.03 11.24
CA ASP A 239 16.35 -7.16 12.01
C ASP A 239 14.86 -7.40 11.70
N PHE A 240 14.59 -7.91 10.49
CA PHE A 240 13.25 -8.25 10.02
C PHE A 240 12.49 -9.14 11.00
N ALA A 241 13.19 -10.11 11.62
CA ALA A 241 12.55 -11.05 12.52
C ALA A 241 12.00 -10.34 13.78
N ALA A 242 12.79 -9.44 14.38
CA ALA A 242 12.36 -8.67 15.53
C ALA A 242 11.25 -7.67 15.17
N ILE A 243 11.37 -7.00 14.02
CA ILE A 243 10.36 -6.03 13.54
C ILE A 243 9.01 -6.75 13.35
N VAL A 244 8.99 -7.85 12.60
CA VAL A 244 7.75 -8.60 12.32
C VAL A 244 7.16 -9.19 13.61
N ALA A 245 7.99 -9.74 14.50
CA ALA A 245 7.51 -10.38 15.73
C ALA A 245 6.92 -9.38 16.74
N ASN A 246 7.42 -8.14 16.78
CA ASN A 246 7.05 -7.17 17.82
C ASN A 246 6.13 -6.05 17.32
N HIS A 247 6.13 -5.76 16.03
CA HIS A 247 5.49 -4.56 15.48
C HIS A 247 4.54 -4.80 14.32
N MET A 248 4.49 -6.00 13.72
CA MET A 248 3.52 -6.30 12.67
C MET A 248 2.22 -6.85 13.27
N ALA A 249 1.10 -6.32 12.81
CA ALA A 249 -0.24 -6.72 13.25
C ALA A 249 -1.15 -7.00 12.05
N ASN A 250 -2.27 -7.69 12.31
CA ASN A 250 -3.35 -7.75 11.32
C ASN A 250 -3.87 -6.33 11.04
N VAL A 251 -4.30 -6.08 9.82
CA VAL A 251 -4.86 -4.76 9.48
C VAL A 251 -6.05 -4.44 10.38
N GLY A 252 -5.97 -3.29 11.06
CA GLY A 252 -6.94 -2.82 12.06
C GLY A 252 -6.62 -3.19 13.50
N GLU A 253 -5.56 -3.94 13.75
CA GLU A 253 -5.04 -4.21 15.10
C GLU A 253 -3.77 -3.39 15.41
N GLY A 254 -3.32 -2.55 14.45
CA GLY A 254 -2.20 -1.62 14.59
C GLY A 254 -2.66 -0.15 14.60
N ASP A 255 -1.72 0.73 14.29
CA ASP A 255 -1.85 2.18 14.50
C ASP A 255 -1.74 3.00 13.20
N LEU A 256 -1.56 2.36 12.01
CA LEU A 256 -1.38 3.09 10.76
C LEU A 256 -2.67 3.80 10.30
N PRO A 257 -2.59 5.09 9.92
CA PRO A 257 -3.75 5.86 9.51
C PRO A 257 -4.12 5.62 8.03
N PHE A 258 -4.52 4.39 7.68
CA PHE A 258 -4.79 3.98 6.29
C PHE A 258 -5.79 4.86 5.57
N GLU A 259 -6.86 5.31 6.24
CA GLU A 259 -7.86 6.19 5.62
C GLU A 259 -7.25 7.52 5.19
N THR A 260 -6.24 8.03 5.93
CA THR A 260 -5.48 9.23 5.54
C THR A 260 -4.63 8.94 4.29
N TYR A 261 -3.96 7.79 4.23
CA TYR A 261 -3.16 7.41 3.06
C TYR A 261 -4.04 7.23 1.82
N PHE A 262 -5.17 6.56 1.96
CA PHE A 262 -6.10 6.31 0.85
C PHE A 262 -6.90 7.55 0.43
N ALA A 263 -7.03 8.56 1.30
CA ALA A 263 -7.57 9.86 0.90
C ALA A 263 -6.72 10.53 -0.20
N ALA A 264 -5.41 10.24 -0.25
CA ALA A 264 -4.49 10.71 -1.31
C ALA A 264 -4.47 9.80 -2.55
N ASN A 265 -5.38 8.83 -2.68
CA ASN A 265 -5.37 7.82 -3.74
C ASN A 265 -5.46 8.41 -5.16
N ASP A 266 -6.19 9.51 -5.34
CA ASP A 266 -6.28 10.16 -6.65
C ASP A 266 -4.94 10.71 -7.13
N VAL A 267 -4.04 11.05 -6.21
CA VAL A 267 -2.68 11.53 -6.51
C VAL A 267 -1.72 10.36 -6.70
N SER A 268 -1.80 9.35 -5.86
CA SER A 268 -0.89 8.18 -5.92
C SER A 268 -1.04 7.37 -7.21
N GLY A 269 -2.26 7.30 -7.76
CA GLY A 269 -2.61 6.46 -8.91
C GLY A 269 -2.93 5.01 -8.54
N MET A 270 -3.17 4.73 -7.25
CA MET A 270 -3.38 3.40 -6.70
C MET A 270 -4.66 2.75 -7.18
N ARG A 271 -4.57 1.52 -7.67
CA ARG A 271 -5.67 0.71 -8.18
C ARG A 271 -5.80 -0.64 -7.48
N TYR A 272 -4.69 -1.15 -6.94
CA TYR A 272 -4.63 -2.46 -6.29
C TYR A 272 -4.27 -2.30 -4.81
N PHE A 273 -5.08 -2.90 -3.97
CA PHE A 273 -5.02 -2.86 -2.52
C PHE A 273 -4.86 -4.28 -2.01
N ILE A 274 -3.70 -4.62 -1.48
CA ILE A 274 -3.28 -6.00 -1.24
C ILE A 274 -2.94 -6.16 0.24
N ALA A 275 -3.75 -6.93 0.97
CA ALA A 275 -3.45 -7.28 2.34
C ALA A 275 -2.23 -8.21 2.40
N GLU A 276 -1.33 -7.97 3.34
CA GLU A 276 -0.24 -8.90 3.62
C GLU A 276 0.13 -8.89 5.11
N HIS A 277 0.67 -10.01 5.58
CA HIS A 277 1.26 -10.16 6.90
C HIS A 277 2.38 -11.20 6.84
N ASP A 278 3.62 -10.82 7.19
CA ASP A 278 4.78 -11.69 6.99
C ASP A 278 4.81 -12.90 7.93
N ASN A 279 4.13 -12.81 9.08
CA ASN A 279 3.98 -13.90 10.03
C ASN A 279 2.62 -13.84 10.74
N PRO A 280 1.50 -14.14 10.03
CA PRO A 280 0.16 -14.00 10.58
C PRO A 280 -0.07 -14.94 11.76
N PRO A 281 -0.78 -14.48 12.81
CA PRO A 281 -1.16 -15.35 13.93
C PRO A 281 -2.12 -16.45 13.47
N ARG A 282 -2.02 -17.59 14.14
CA ARG A 282 -2.96 -18.71 13.92
C ARG A 282 -4.23 -18.54 14.78
N PRO A 283 -5.41 -18.98 14.33
CA PRO A 283 -5.63 -19.65 13.04
C PRO A 283 -5.62 -18.66 11.86
N PHE A 284 -4.96 -19.02 10.78
CA PHE A 284 -4.74 -18.15 9.60
C PHE A 284 -6.04 -17.56 9.03
N ARG A 285 -7.11 -18.37 8.96
CA ARG A 285 -8.41 -17.86 8.49
C ARG A 285 -8.90 -16.66 9.29
N GLN A 286 -8.74 -16.66 10.60
CA GLN A 286 -9.16 -15.54 11.46
C GLN A 286 -8.31 -14.32 11.20
N SER A 287 -6.99 -14.47 11.08
CA SER A 287 -6.06 -13.39 10.78
C SER A 287 -6.41 -12.68 9.47
N VAL A 288 -6.55 -13.43 8.36
CA VAL A 288 -6.88 -12.83 7.06
C VAL A 288 -8.32 -12.30 6.99
N GLN A 289 -9.25 -12.86 7.77
CA GLN A 289 -10.61 -12.33 7.90
C GLN A 289 -10.61 -10.97 8.61
N THR A 290 -9.87 -10.83 9.71
CA THR A 290 -9.72 -9.54 10.43
C THR A 290 -9.21 -8.46 9.51
N SER A 291 -8.13 -8.73 8.77
CA SER A 291 -7.57 -7.78 7.81
C SER A 291 -8.56 -7.43 6.69
N TYR A 292 -9.24 -8.42 6.12
CA TYR A 292 -10.24 -8.21 5.07
C TYR A 292 -11.39 -7.33 5.56
N ASP A 293 -11.99 -7.66 6.71
CA ASP A 293 -13.16 -6.94 7.23
C ASP A 293 -12.81 -5.49 7.56
N THR A 294 -11.60 -5.25 8.10
CA THR A 294 -11.11 -3.90 8.39
C THR A 294 -10.94 -3.10 7.10
N ILE A 295 -10.24 -3.64 6.09
CA ILE A 295 -10.02 -2.94 4.81
C ILE A 295 -11.36 -2.65 4.12
N LYS A 296 -12.29 -3.60 4.11
CA LYS A 296 -13.63 -3.46 3.53
C LYS A 296 -14.46 -2.39 4.23
N GLY A 297 -14.20 -2.18 5.52
CA GLY A 297 -14.87 -1.18 6.35
C GLY A 297 -14.37 0.25 6.18
N MET A 298 -13.14 0.47 5.67
CA MET A 298 -12.52 1.80 5.54
C MET A 298 -13.33 2.75 4.67
N ARG A 299 -13.32 4.04 5.07
CA ARG A 299 -13.96 5.16 4.34
C ARG A 299 -13.00 6.33 4.31
N PHE A 300 -12.78 6.94 3.13
CA PHE A 300 -11.79 8.01 2.94
C PHE A 300 -12.19 8.97 1.81
#